data_f8339249a2e8a838a62dd7d1e694d384
#
_entry.id   f8339249a2e8a838a62dd7d1e694d384
#
_cell.length_a   1.000
_cell.length_b   1.000
_cell.length_c   1.000
_cell.angle_alpha   90.00
_cell.angle_beta   90.00
_cell.angle_gamma   90.00
#
_symmetry.space_group_name_H-M   'P 1'
#
loop_
_entity.id
_entity.type
_entity.pdbx_description
1 polymer ?
#
loop_
_entity_poly.entity_id
_entity_poly.type
_entity_poly.pdbx_seq_one_letter_code
_entity_poly.pdbx_strand_id
1 'polypeptide(L)'
;QEEAASNELAFPRKYFNDANLASGDDIDSLLLLGLEGADNKYGFLDISTQFSGTKSANIANYYAGVSYLKLKEYEKAIEYLSKFDSDDEILGPTAIGAIGDAFADIDQTEDALDYYEKAANKKNNEFTTPLFLFKAGKLALSLNKFSKFWNPWGIRNWWTFL
;
A
#
# COMPACT_ATOMS: atom_id res chain seq x y z
N GLN A 1 19.31 2.66 -18.27
CA GLN A 1 18.09 1.92 -17.90
C GLN A 1 17.14 2.80 -17.06
N GLU A 2 17.61 3.46 -15.99
CA GLU A 2 16.76 4.32 -15.13
C GLU A 2 16.08 5.45 -15.92
N GLU A 3 16.82 6.16 -16.78
CA GLU A 3 16.26 7.25 -17.59
C GLU A 3 15.16 6.75 -18.55
N ALA A 4 15.39 5.61 -19.20
CA ALA A 4 14.39 4.97 -20.06
C ALA A 4 13.15 4.56 -19.25
N ALA A 5 13.32 3.88 -18.12
CA ALA A 5 12.25 3.47 -17.25
C ALA A 5 11.44 4.67 -16.70
N SER A 6 12.12 5.77 -16.35
CA SER A 6 11.49 6.99 -15.86
C SER A 6 10.61 7.66 -16.92
N ASN A 7 11.04 7.64 -18.18
CA ASN A 7 10.25 8.20 -19.29
C ASN A 7 8.99 7.36 -19.54
N GLU A 8 9.08 6.03 -19.41
CA GLU A 8 7.93 5.14 -19.61
C GLU A 8 6.88 5.26 -18.50
N LEU A 9 7.25 5.68 -17.27
CA LEU A 9 6.29 5.88 -16.19
C LEU A 9 5.24 6.97 -16.45
N ALA A 10 5.51 7.91 -17.35
CA ALA A 10 4.59 9.03 -17.62
C ALA A 10 3.22 8.54 -18.13
N PHE A 11 3.21 7.53 -19.00
CA PHE A 11 2.00 6.98 -19.58
C PHE A 11 1.10 6.29 -18.54
N PRO A 12 1.53 5.25 -17.81
CA PRO A 12 0.65 4.57 -16.86
C PRO A 12 0.28 5.47 -15.67
N ARG A 13 1.13 6.40 -15.24
CA ARG A 13 0.80 7.37 -14.18
C ARG A 13 -0.33 8.31 -14.58
N LYS A 14 -0.41 8.71 -15.85
CA LYS A 14 -1.52 9.50 -16.34
C LYS A 14 -2.85 8.77 -16.11
N TYR A 15 -2.96 7.52 -16.52
CA TYR A 15 -4.18 6.72 -16.35
C TYR A 15 -4.52 6.46 -14.87
N PHE A 16 -3.51 6.22 -14.03
CA PHE A 16 -3.72 6.10 -12.59
C PHE A 16 -4.28 7.40 -11.98
N ASN A 17 -3.75 8.56 -12.40
CA ASN A 17 -4.25 9.85 -11.94
C ASN A 17 -5.66 10.13 -12.47
N ASP A 18 -5.92 9.84 -13.74
CA ASP A 18 -7.24 9.99 -14.35
C ASP A 18 -8.27 9.11 -13.61
N ALA A 19 -7.91 7.86 -13.23
CA ALA A 19 -8.74 6.97 -12.44
C ALA A 19 -9.07 7.54 -11.04
N ASN A 20 -8.13 8.28 -10.43
CA ASN A 20 -8.38 8.94 -9.13
C ASN A 20 -9.34 10.14 -9.23
N LEU A 21 -9.51 10.70 -10.42
CA LEU A 21 -10.42 11.83 -10.70
C LEU A 21 -11.74 11.37 -11.31
N ALA A 22 -11.80 10.14 -11.83
CA ALA A 22 -12.97 9.57 -12.46
C ALA A 22 -14.04 9.16 -11.44
N SER A 23 -15.25 8.93 -11.92
CA SER A 23 -16.36 8.39 -11.16
C SER A 23 -17.08 7.29 -11.95
N GLY A 24 -17.62 6.30 -11.23
CA GLY A 24 -18.37 5.20 -11.84
C GLY A 24 -17.48 4.14 -12.52
N ASP A 25 -18.00 3.55 -13.58
CA ASP A 25 -17.41 2.36 -14.23
C ASP A 25 -16.11 2.63 -15.01
N ASP A 26 -15.75 3.90 -15.22
CA ASP A 26 -14.52 4.26 -15.94
C ASP A 26 -13.25 4.02 -15.11
N ILE A 27 -13.37 3.95 -13.78
CA ILE A 27 -12.22 3.80 -12.88
C ILE A 27 -11.45 2.50 -13.17
N ASP A 28 -12.16 1.39 -13.26
CA ASP A 28 -11.54 0.06 -13.46
C ASP A 28 -10.83 0.01 -14.82
N SER A 29 -11.45 0.56 -15.87
CA SER A 29 -10.86 0.61 -17.20
C SER A 29 -9.57 1.44 -17.23
N LEU A 30 -9.55 2.59 -16.56
CA LEU A 30 -8.36 3.44 -16.47
C LEU A 30 -7.25 2.78 -15.65
N LEU A 31 -7.59 2.11 -14.55
CA LEU A 31 -6.61 1.37 -13.76
C LEU A 31 -5.99 0.21 -14.55
N LEU A 32 -6.79 -0.53 -15.33
CA LEU A 32 -6.30 -1.59 -16.20
C LEU A 32 -5.38 -1.05 -17.30
N LEU A 33 -5.73 0.07 -17.94
CA LEU A 33 -4.84 0.74 -18.90
C LEU A 33 -3.50 1.17 -18.26
N GLY A 34 -3.52 1.65 -17.04
CA GLY A 34 -2.30 1.95 -16.30
C GLY A 34 -1.48 0.71 -15.98
N LEU A 35 -2.11 -0.40 -15.63
CA LEU A 35 -1.45 -1.66 -15.33
C LEU A 35 -0.82 -2.31 -16.55
N GLU A 36 -1.61 -2.51 -17.60
CA GLU A 36 -1.27 -3.33 -18.76
C GLU A 36 -0.61 -2.52 -19.88
N GLY A 37 -0.79 -1.20 -19.89
CA GLY A 37 -0.37 -0.35 -20.98
C GLY A 37 -1.34 -0.38 -22.16
N ALA A 38 -1.05 0.40 -23.20
CA ALA A 38 -1.80 0.44 -24.45
C ALA A 38 -0.96 1.11 -25.56
N ASP A 39 -1.35 0.91 -26.83
CA ASP A 39 -0.74 1.59 -27.97
C ASP A 39 0.79 1.52 -28.03
N ASN A 40 1.35 0.34 -27.80
CA ASN A 40 2.81 0.11 -27.69
C ASN A 40 3.49 0.90 -26.55
N LYS A 41 2.75 1.32 -25.53
CA LYS A 41 3.27 1.93 -24.31
C LYS A 41 3.24 0.93 -23.16
N TYR A 42 4.29 0.95 -22.38
CA TYR A 42 4.40 0.10 -21.20
C TYR A 42 3.39 0.51 -20.12
N GLY A 43 2.77 -0.50 -19.52
CA GLY A 43 2.06 -0.38 -18.25
C GLY A 43 2.99 -0.53 -17.05
N PHE A 44 2.44 -0.39 -15.85
CA PHE A 44 3.24 -0.60 -14.62
C PHE A 44 3.82 -2.00 -14.53
N LEU A 45 3.12 -3.04 -15.04
CA LEU A 45 3.56 -4.42 -15.01
C LEU A 45 4.79 -4.64 -15.89
N ASP A 46 4.80 -4.06 -17.09
CA ASP A 46 5.94 -4.11 -18.00
C ASP A 46 7.15 -3.39 -17.40
N ILE A 47 6.94 -2.19 -16.85
CA ILE A 47 8.02 -1.40 -16.24
C ILE A 47 8.62 -2.14 -15.06
N SER A 48 7.79 -2.73 -14.21
CA SER A 48 8.24 -3.52 -13.06
C SER A 48 9.15 -4.68 -13.47
N THR A 49 8.84 -5.34 -14.58
CA THR A 49 9.56 -6.54 -15.04
C THR A 49 10.76 -6.20 -15.91
N GLN A 50 10.59 -5.37 -16.93
CA GLN A 50 11.62 -5.08 -17.93
C GLN A 50 12.73 -4.17 -17.41
N PHE A 51 12.41 -3.30 -16.44
CA PHE A 51 13.38 -2.39 -15.82
C PHE A 51 13.69 -2.78 -14.36
N SER A 52 13.57 -4.06 -14.05
CA SER A 52 13.83 -4.56 -12.69
C SER A 52 15.15 -4.05 -12.13
N GLY A 53 15.18 -3.69 -10.84
CA GLY A 53 16.32 -3.12 -10.15
C GLY A 53 16.48 -1.59 -10.31
N THR A 54 15.63 -0.92 -11.11
CA THR A 54 15.59 0.54 -11.19
C THR A 54 14.66 1.15 -10.15
N LYS A 55 14.86 2.43 -9.83
CA LYS A 55 13.93 3.19 -8.97
C LYS A 55 12.54 3.29 -9.61
N SER A 56 12.50 3.43 -10.93
CA SER A 56 11.26 3.51 -11.70
C SER A 56 10.47 2.21 -11.63
N ALA A 57 11.12 1.03 -11.71
CA ALA A 57 10.47 -0.26 -11.52
C ALA A 57 9.96 -0.43 -10.08
N ASN A 58 10.73 0.05 -9.09
CA ASN A 58 10.27 0.05 -7.70
C ASN A 58 8.99 0.90 -7.52
N ILE A 59 8.93 2.10 -8.11
CA ILE A 59 7.74 2.94 -8.12
C ILE A 59 6.58 2.30 -8.92
N ALA A 60 6.88 1.62 -10.02
CA ALA A 60 5.87 0.88 -10.79
C ALA A 60 5.21 -0.22 -9.94
N ASN A 61 5.97 -0.93 -9.11
CA ASN A 61 5.43 -1.89 -8.15
C ASN A 61 4.43 -1.26 -7.18
N TYR A 62 4.72 -0.06 -6.66
CA TYR A 62 3.79 0.67 -5.79
C TYR A 62 2.48 0.99 -6.51
N TYR A 63 2.56 1.60 -7.70
CA TYR A 63 1.36 1.95 -8.47
C TYR A 63 0.57 0.72 -8.91
N ALA A 64 1.24 -0.35 -9.33
CA ALA A 64 0.59 -1.61 -9.67
C ALA A 64 -0.17 -2.18 -8.46
N GLY A 65 0.48 -2.25 -7.30
CA GLY A 65 -0.15 -2.76 -6.09
C GLY A 65 -1.35 -1.93 -5.63
N VAL A 66 -1.25 -0.59 -5.67
CA VAL A 66 -2.39 0.29 -5.34
C VAL A 66 -3.52 0.17 -6.36
N SER A 67 -3.19 0.00 -7.65
CA SER A 67 -4.20 -0.24 -8.69
C SER A 67 -4.96 -1.53 -8.45
N TYR A 68 -4.25 -2.62 -8.16
CA TYR A 68 -4.87 -3.90 -7.82
C TYR A 68 -5.71 -3.84 -6.54
N LEU A 69 -5.28 -3.09 -5.52
CA LEU A 69 -6.09 -2.87 -4.31
C LEU A 69 -7.42 -2.19 -4.64
N LYS A 70 -7.40 -1.17 -5.51
CA LYS A 70 -8.62 -0.49 -5.98
C LYS A 70 -9.52 -1.40 -6.82
N LEU A 71 -8.94 -2.27 -7.63
CA LEU A 71 -9.64 -3.30 -8.41
C LEU A 71 -10.12 -4.49 -7.56
N LYS A 72 -9.82 -4.50 -6.26
CA LYS A 72 -10.13 -5.59 -5.31
C LYS A 72 -9.45 -6.92 -5.63
N GLU A 73 -8.34 -6.86 -6.36
CA GLU A 73 -7.46 -7.99 -6.67
C GLU A 73 -6.40 -8.08 -5.55
N TYR A 74 -6.83 -8.46 -4.36
CA TYR A 74 -6.06 -8.29 -3.11
C TYR A 74 -4.75 -9.07 -3.08
N GLU A 75 -4.73 -10.31 -3.59
CA GLU A 75 -3.51 -11.12 -3.64
C GLU A 75 -2.45 -10.49 -4.53
N LYS A 76 -2.85 -9.94 -5.68
CA LYS A 76 -1.94 -9.21 -6.57
C LYS A 76 -1.49 -7.90 -5.95
N ALA A 77 -2.39 -7.20 -5.24
CA ALA A 77 -2.02 -5.99 -4.50
C ALA A 77 -0.91 -6.27 -3.48
N ILE A 78 -1.06 -7.32 -2.67
CA ILE A 78 -0.06 -7.76 -1.70
C ILE A 78 1.25 -8.12 -2.41
N GLU A 79 1.19 -8.87 -3.52
CA GLU A 79 2.38 -9.26 -4.27
C GLU A 79 3.19 -8.05 -4.73
N TYR A 80 2.55 -7.08 -5.39
CA TYR A 80 3.25 -5.93 -5.96
C TYR A 80 3.70 -4.92 -4.89
N LEU A 81 2.87 -4.65 -3.89
CA LEU A 81 3.26 -3.78 -2.77
C LEU A 81 4.43 -4.37 -1.96
N SER A 82 4.51 -5.69 -1.86
CA SER A 82 5.63 -6.36 -1.16
C SER A 82 6.96 -6.26 -1.91
N LYS A 83 6.94 -5.98 -3.22
CA LYS A 83 8.14 -5.71 -4.03
C LYS A 83 8.62 -4.26 -3.89
N PHE A 84 7.77 -3.37 -3.38
CA PHE A 84 8.11 -1.96 -3.20
C PHE A 84 8.82 -1.73 -1.88
N ASP A 85 9.91 -0.96 -1.91
CA ASP A 85 10.58 -0.47 -0.70
C ASP A 85 10.90 1.02 -0.83
N SER A 86 10.73 1.75 0.28
CA SER A 86 11.02 3.17 0.35
C SER A 86 11.38 3.60 1.76
N ASP A 87 12.40 4.46 1.85
CA ASP A 87 12.78 5.16 3.08
C ASP A 87 12.03 6.49 3.28
N ASP A 88 11.16 6.85 2.34
CA ASP A 88 10.30 8.03 2.46
C ASP A 88 9.37 7.90 3.68
N GLU A 89 9.22 9.01 4.42
CA GLU A 89 8.49 9.04 5.69
C GLU A 89 6.99 8.80 5.55
N ILE A 90 6.42 9.05 4.38
CA ILE A 90 5.00 8.88 4.09
C ILE A 90 4.76 7.66 3.21
N LEU A 91 5.50 7.57 2.10
CA LEU A 91 5.25 6.55 1.08
C LEU A 91 5.57 5.13 1.58
N GLY A 92 6.69 4.96 2.31
CA GLY A 92 7.06 3.68 2.89
C GLY A 92 5.99 3.11 3.83
N PRO A 93 5.60 3.83 4.89
CA PRO A 93 4.51 3.41 5.76
C PRO A 93 3.17 3.21 5.04
N THR A 94 2.85 4.07 4.06
CA THR A 94 1.59 3.96 3.29
C THR A 94 1.52 2.67 2.49
N ALA A 95 2.62 2.27 1.83
CA ALA A 95 2.68 1.02 1.08
C ALA A 95 2.49 -0.20 1.99
N ILE A 96 3.16 -0.23 3.15
CA ILE A 96 3.01 -1.30 4.14
C ILE A 96 1.57 -1.34 4.68
N GLY A 97 0.98 -0.18 4.95
CA GLY A 97 -0.41 -0.09 5.41
C GLY A 97 -1.43 -0.53 4.36
N ALA A 98 -1.16 -0.29 3.08
CA ALA A 98 -2.00 -0.76 1.97
C ALA A 98 -2.00 -2.30 1.86
N ILE A 99 -0.88 -2.97 2.19
CA ILE A 99 -0.85 -4.44 2.34
C ILE A 99 -1.77 -4.87 3.50
N GLY A 100 -1.74 -4.15 4.61
CA GLY A 100 -2.66 -4.38 5.73
C GLY A 100 -4.13 -4.20 5.32
N ASP A 101 -4.45 -3.21 4.49
CA ASP A 101 -5.79 -3.01 3.96
C ASP A 101 -6.23 -4.21 3.09
N ALA A 102 -5.35 -4.71 2.20
CA ALA A 102 -5.64 -5.89 1.40
C ALA A 102 -5.92 -7.14 2.25
N PHE A 103 -5.09 -7.39 3.29
CA PHE A 103 -5.33 -8.50 4.22
C PHE A 103 -6.65 -8.34 5.01
N ALA A 104 -6.99 -7.11 5.40
CA ALA A 104 -8.25 -6.85 6.10
C ALA A 104 -9.47 -7.13 5.20
N ASP A 105 -9.38 -6.80 3.91
CA ASP A 105 -10.47 -6.99 2.96
C ASP A 105 -10.70 -8.47 2.57
N ILE A 106 -9.70 -9.34 2.76
CA ILE A 106 -9.83 -10.81 2.59
C ILE A 106 -9.99 -11.54 3.93
N ASP A 107 -10.42 -10.83 4.98
CA ASP A 107 -10.67 -11.36 6.31
C ASP A 107 -9.46 -12.00 7.02
N GLN A 108 -8.23 -11.77 6.53
CA GLN A 108 -6.99 -12.17 7.19
C GLN A 108 -6.59 -11.12 8.25
N THR A 109 -7.42 -11.04 9.28
CA THR A 109 -7.38 -9.96 10.27
C THR A 109 -6.08 -9.93 11.09
N GLU A 110 -5.46 -11.09 11.34
CA GLU A 110 -4.19 -11.17 12.09
C GLU A 110 -3.03 -10.62 11.27
N ASP A 111 -2.96 -10.98 9.99
CA ASP A 111 -1.95 -10.44 9.07
C ASP A 111 -2.15 -8.93 8.86
N ALA A 112 -3.40 -8.48 8.71
CA ALA A 112 -3.73 -7.07 8.63
C ALA A 112 -3.23 -6.30 9.87
N LEU A 113 -3.43 -6.83 11.07
CA LEU A 113 -2.95 -6.23 12.31
C LEU A 113 -1.43 -6.10 12.31
N ASP A 114 -0.72 -7.17 11.96
CA ASP A 114 0.74 -7.18 11.91
C ASP A 114 1.30 -6.16 10.90
N TYR A 115 0.65 -6.01 9.72
CA TYR A 115 1.05 -5.02 8.73
C TYR A 115 0.74 -3.59 9.15
N TYR A 116 -0.37 -3.32 9.83
CA TYR A 116 -0.62 -1.98 10.38
C TYR A 116 0.36 -1.62 11.50
N GLU A 117 0.75 -2.58 12.36
CA GLU A 117 1.81 -2.37 13.35
C GLU A 117 3.17 -2.06 12.66
N LYS A 118 3.53 -2.81 11.61
CA LYS A 118 4.72 -2.54 10.80
C LYS A 118 4.68 -1.15 10.16
N ALA A 119 3.55 -0.76 9.59
CA ALA A 119 3.37 0.56 8.98
C ALA A 119 3.53 1.69 10.01
N ALA A 120 2.92 1.56 11.18
CA ALA A 120 3.03 2.53 12.27
C ALA A 120 4.48 2.70 12.78
N ASN A 121 5.28 1.62 12.73
CA ASN A 121 6.65 1.59 13.24
C ASN A 121 7.73 1.85 12.16
N LYS A 122 7.38 1.86 10.86
CA LYS A 122 8.38 2.06 9.77
C LYS A 122 9.07 3.42 9.87
N LYS A 123 8.29 4.48 10.10
CA LYS A 123 8.78 5.86 10.33
C LYS A 123 7.84 6.57 11.28
N ASN A 124 8.38 7.12 12.34
CA ASN A 124 7.56 7.89 13.30
C ASN A 124 7.31 9.30 12.75
N ASN A 125 6.06 9.57 12.36
CA ASN A 125 5.64 10.88 11.86
C ASN A 125 4.19 11.20 12.27
N GLU A 126 3.80 12.46 12.11
CA GLU A 126 2.50 12.97 12.57
C GLU A 126 1.30 12.53 11.70
N PHE A 127 1.54 11.93 10.53
CA PHE A 127 0.50 11.56 9.58
C PHE A 127 0.21 10.06 9.57
N THR A 128 1.21 9.23 9.23
CA THR A 128 1.01 7.79 9.03
C THR A 128 1.00 7.01 10.35
N THR A 129 1.81 7.41 11.33
CA THR A 129 1.86 6.73 12.63
C THR A 129 0.49 6.69 13.32
N PRO A 130 -0.21 7.82 13.57
CA PRO A 130 -1.52 7.78 14.23
C PRO A 130 -2.58 7.06 13.38
N LEU A 131 -2.51 7.18 12.05
CA LEU A 131 -3.44 6.49 11.15
C LEU A 131 -3.35 4.97 11.31
N PHE A 132 -2.14 4.41 11.22
CA PHE A 132 -1.95 2.96 11.30
C PHE A 132 -2.09 2.42 12.72
N LEU A 133 -1.75 3.19 13.74
CA LEU A 133 -2.09 2.85 15.13
C LEU A 133 -3.60 2.75 15.34
N PHE A 134 -4.38 3.66 14.78
CA PHE A 134 -5.84 3.61 14.86
C PHE A 134 -6.41 2.38 14.15
N LYS A 135 -5.94 2.06 12.93
CA LYS A 135 -6.35 0.86 12.20
C LYS A 135 -5.99 -0.42 12.96
N ALA A 136 -4.76 -0.51 13.46
CA ALA A 136 -4.30 -1.63 14.29
C ALA A 136 -5.14 -1.78 15.57
N GLY A 137 -5.43 -0.67 16.26
CA GLY A 137 -6.25 -0.67 17.47
C GLY A 137 -7.67 -1.19 17.23
N LYS A 138 -8.30 -0.80 16.12
CA LYS A 138 -9.61 -1.33 15.74
C LYS A 138 -9.61 -2.84 15.54
N LEU A 139 -8.61 -3.38 14.84
CA LEU A 139 -8.49 -4.82 14.61
C LEU A 139 -8.14 -5.56 15.90
N ALA A 140 -7.23 -5.04 16.72
CA ALA A 140 -6.88 -5.63 18.01
C ALA A 140 -8.10 -5.77 18.94
N LEU A 141 -9.00 -4.79 18.92
CA LEU A 141 -10.28 -4.87 19.64
C LEU A 141 -11.15 -6.01 19.13
N SER A 142 -11.31 -6.16 17.82
CA SER A 142 -12.13 -7.23 17.23
C SER A 142 -11.57 -8.63 17.53
N LEU A 143 -10.26 -8.75 17.65
CA LEU A 143 -9.56 -10.01 17.96
C LEU A 143 -9.41 -10.30 19.47
N ASN A 144 -9.91 -9.45 20.37
CA ASN A 144 -9.65 -9.49 21.80
C ASN A 144 -8.13 -9.49 22.15
N LYS A 145 -7.28 -8.94 21.27
CA LYS A 145 -5.82 -8.83 21.43
C LYS A 145 -5.37 -7.48 21.99
N PHE A 146 -6.25 -6.78 22.66
CA PHE A 146 -6.02 -5.43 23.16
C PHE A 146 -4.79 -5.31 24.08
N SER A 147 -4.53 -6.34 24.89
CA SER A 147 -3.36 -6.35 25.78
C SER A 147 -2.03 -6.40 25.03
N LYS A 148 -1.97 -7.08 23.88
CA LYS A 148 -0.77 -7.12 23.02
C LYS A 148 -0.49 -5.76 22.38
N PHE A 149 -1.56 -5.09 21.92
CA PHE A 149 -1.47 -3.79 21.27
C PHE A 149 -1.05 -2.67 22.24
N TRP A 150 -1.49 -2.74 23.49
CA TRP A 150 -1.25 -1.70 24.50
C TRP A 150 0.14 -1.75 25.14
N ASN A 151 0.81 -2.92 25.07
CA ASN A 151 2.06 -3.16 25.79
C ASN A 151 3.35 -2.58 25.15
N PRO A 152 3.50 -2.42 23.81
CA PRO A 152 4.73 -1.89 23.18
C PRO A 152 5.04 -0.43 23.53
N TRP A 153 4.05 0.36 23.95
CA TRP A 153 4.17 1.81 24.14
C TRP A 153 4.40 2.25 25.59
N GLY A 154 4.65 1.30 26.50
CA GLY A 154 4.96 1.62 27.89
C GLY A 154 3.85 2.33 28.66
N ILE A 155 2.62 2.31 28.13
CA ILE A 155 1.44 2.82 28.86
C ILE A 155 0.99 1.71 29.82
N ARG A 156 1.86 1.47 30.79
CA ARG A 156 1.55 0.66 31.94
C ARG A 156 0.58 1.44 32.83
N ASN A 157 -0.59 0.84 33.09
CA ASN A 157 -1.40 1.14 34.27
C ASN A 157 -2.30 2.37 34.24
N TRP A 158 -3.19 2.48 33.24
CA TRP A 158 -4.39 3.29 33.46
C TRP A 158 -5.43 2.59 34.35
N TRP A 159 -5.39 1.27 34.47
CA TRP A 159 -6.34 0.46 35.26
C TRP A 159 -6.03 0.42 36.76
N THR A 160 -4.93 0.97 37.23
CA THR A 160 -4.61 1.04 38.68
C THR A 160 -5.14 2.32 39.35
N PHE A 161 -5.82 3.20 38.62
CA PHE A 161 -6.40 4.45 39.15
C PHE A 161 -7.93 4.51 39.08
N LEU A 162 -8.61 3.38 38.83
CA LEU A 162 -10.03 3.19 39.07
C LEU A 162 -10.27 2.11 40.13
#